data_a38f8f944b5bd9d34a787cc8033c4f3c
#
_entry.id   a38f8f944b5bd9d34a787cc8033c4f3c
#
_cell.length_a   1.000
_cell.length_b   1.000
_cell.length_c   1.000
_cell.angle_alpha   90.00
_cell.angle_beta   90.00
_cell.angle_gamma   90.00
#
_symmetry.space_group_name_H-M   'P 1'
#
loop_
_entity.id
_entity.type
_entity.pdbx_description
1 polymer ?
#
loop_
_entity_poly.entity_id
_entity_poly.type
_entity_poly.pdbx_seq_one_letter_code
_entity_poly.pdbx_strand_id
1 'polypeptide(L)'
;MNKKLVSSFMGLALLFTIGTGSAFADSKMDKAIAPTLGTSYKNAGVSTSGFDCSGFTMYIFEKLGIDLPHQSGSQFGMGTSVDRNDLREGDLVFFNTSGKGVSHVGIYVGDGKFAHASTSNGVIINSLSESYYVSRYIGAKRIMSTDTYEAVAID
;
A
#
# COMPACT_ATOMS: atom_id res chain seq x y z
N MET A 1 -42.61 41.87 -41.67
CA MET A 1 -42.86 40.86 -40.60
C MET A 1 -41.54 40.20 -40.22
N ASN A 2 -40.95 40.69 -39.16
CA ASN A 2 -39.65 40.19 -38.71
C ASN A 2 -39.84 39.08 -37.69
N LYS A 3 -39.48 37.83 -38.05
CA LYS A 3 -39.45 36.73 -37.16
C LYS A 3 -38.10 36.73 -36.45
N LYS A 4 -38.11 37.08 -35.16
CA LYS A 4 -36.95 36.95 -34.28
C LYS A 4 -36.75 35.48 -33.97
N LEU A 5 -35.62 34.89 -34.40
CA LEU A 5 -35.14 33.60 -33.94
C LEU A 5 -34.57 33.77 -32.51
N VAL A 6 -35.23 33.17 -31.57
CA VAL A 6 -34.68 33.02 -30.21
C VAL A 6 -33.79 31.79 -30.22
N SER A 7 -32.49 32.00 -30.20
CA SER A 7 -31.50 30.94 -30.02
C SER A 7 -31.45 30.60 -28.55
N SER A 8 -31.97 29.42 -28.20
CA SER A 8 -31.85 28.83 -26.85
C SER A 8 -30.48 28.21 -26.70
N PHE A 9 -29.59 28.90 -26.01
CA PHE A 9 -28.34 28.29 -25.53
C PHE A 9 -28.67 27.37 -24.38
N MET A 10 -28.74 26.08 -24.69
CA MET A 10 -28.79 25.02 -23.64
C MET A 10 -27.36 24.80 -23.15
N GLY A 11 -27.03 25.45 -22.05
CA GLY A 11 -25.77 25.28 -21.37
C GLY A 11 -25.70 23.85 -20.80
N LEU A 12 -24.83 23.03 -21.39
CA LEU A 12 -24.46 21.72 -20.85
C LEU A 12 -23.56 21.96 -19.64
N ALA A 13 -24.15 21.96 -18.46
CA ALA A 13 -23.38 21.92 -17.20
C ALA A 13 -22.70 20.57 -17.11
N LEU A 14 -21.41 20.50 -17.46
CA LEU A 14 -20.55 19.38 -17.11
C LEU A 14 -20.38 19.37 -15.59
N LEU A 15 -21.17 18.54 -14.93
CA LEU A 15 -20.93 18.16 -13.54
C LEU A 15 -19.66 17.32 -13.50
N PHE A 16 -18.53 17.95 -13.20
CA PHE A 16 -17.35 17.27 -12.73
C PHE A 16 -17.70 16.71 -11.35
N THR A 17 -18.17 15.47 -11.30
CA THR A 17 -18.12 14.69 -10.08
C THR A 17 -16.64 14.44 -9.83
N ILE A 18 -16.04 15.23 -8.95
CA ILE A 18 -14.79 14.87 -8.32
C ILE A 18 -15.13 13.64 -7.48
N GLY A 19 -14.96 12.47 -8.09
CA GLY A 19 -15.01 11.23 -7.34
C GLY A 19 -13.90 11.30 -6.32
N THR A 20 -14.24 11.48 -5.06
CA THR A 20 -13.37 11.14 -3.94
C THR A 20 -13.29 9.62 -3.90
N GLY A 21 -12.73 9.02 -4.94
CA GLY A 21 -12.27 7.65 -4.90
C GLY A 21 -11.17 7.60 -3.86
N SER A 22 -11.40 6.89 -2.76
CA SER A 22 -10.31 6.52 -1.87
C SER A 22 -9.22 5.92 -2.76
N ALA A 23 -7.94 6.34 -2.62
CA ALA A 23 -6.78 5.84 -3.34
C ALA A 23 -6.56 4.31 -3.15
N PHE A 24 -7.54 3.59 -2.66
CA PHE A 24 -7.59 2.22 -2.18
C PHE A 24 -8.65 1.37 -2.87
N ALA A 25 -9.15 1.70 -4.08
CA ALA A 25 -10.39 1.02 -4.47
C ALA A 25 -10.21 -0.10 -5.51
N ASP A 26 -9.15 -0.13 -6.32
CA ASP A 26 -9.30 -0.81 -7.60
C ASP A 26 -8.26 -1.89 -7.92
N SER A 27 -7.01 -1.79 -7.46
CA SER A 27 -6.01 -2.82 -7.72
C SER A 27 -6.27 -4.12 -6.95
N LYS A 28 -5.73 -5.24 -7.42
CA LYS A 28 -5.80 -6.51 -6.67
C LYS A 28 -5.06 -6.42 -5.33
N MET A 29 -3.99 -5.61 -5.28
CA MET A 29 -3.26 -5.32 -4.05
C MET A 29 -4.17 -4.61 -3.04
N ASP A 30 -4.85 -3.55 -3.45
CA ASP A 30 -5.79 -2.82 -2.60
C ASP A 30 -6.93 -3.70 -2.10
N LYS A 31 -7.49 -4.53 -2.98
CA LYS A 31 -8.55 -5.50 -2.63
C LYS A 31 -8.05 -6.57 -1.64
N ALA A 32 -6.77 -6.91 -1.66
CA ALA A 32 -6.19 -7.83 -0.69
C ALA A 32 -5.95 -7.16 0.66
N ILE A 33 -5.52 -5.90 0.68
CA ILE A 33 -5.22 -5.14 1.90
C ILE A 33 -6.48 -4.65 2.61
N ALA A 34 -7.45 -4.10 1.88
CA ALA A 34 -8.62 -3.44 2.46
C ALA A 34 -9.37 -4.27 3.52
N PRO A 35 -9.66 -5.57 3.32
CA PRO A 35 -10.34 -6.38 4.32
C PRO A 35 -9.53 -6.63 5.58
N THR A 36 -8.21 -6.41 5.57
CA THR A 36 -7.32 -6.65 6.71
C THR A 36 -7.17 -5.44 7.63
N LEU A 37 -7.55 -4.25 7.16
CA LEU A 37 -7.43 -3.02 7.95
C LEU A 37 -8.16 -3.15 9.29
N GLY A 38 -7.48 -2.75 10.37
CA GLY A 38 -8.01 -2.86 11.73
C GLY A 38 -7.79 -4.22 12.40
N THR A 39 -7.25 -5.22 11.71
CA THR A 39 -6.88 -6.50 12.33
C THR A 39 -5.83 -6.24 13.41
N SER A 40 -6.04 -6.80 14.61
CA SER A 40 -5.14 -6.60 15.76
C SER A 40 -3.73 -7.15 15.49
N TYR A 41 -2.73 -6.51 16.09
CA TYR A 41 -1.39 -7.06 16.13
C TYR A 41 -1.36 -8.32 17.01
N LYS A 42 -0.71 -9.36 16.52
CA LYS A 42 -0.49 -10.60 17.26
C LYS A 42 0.92 -11.10 16.99
N ASN A 43 1.71 -11.29 18.03
CA ASN A 43 3.05 -11.84 17.89
C ASN A 43 3.00 -13.21 17.18
N ALA A 44 3.85 -13.40 16.18
CA ALA A 44 3.87 -14.55 15.28
C ALA A 44 2.55 -14.75 14.48
N GLY A 45 1.69 -13.76 14.42
CA GLY A 45 0.41 -13.83 13.71
C GLY A 45 0.56 -13.77 12.19
N VAL A 46 -0.18 -14.64 11.49
CA VAL A 46 -0.13 -14.81 10.03
C VAL A 46 -1.51 -14.88 9.38
N SER A 47 -2.55 -14.54 10.11
CA SER A 47 -3.94 -14.66 9.65
C SER A 47 -4.79 -13.48 10.08
N THR A 48 -6.03 -13.44 9.59
CA THR A 48 -7.03 -12.42 9.97
C THR A 48 -7.44 -12.47 11.46
N SER A 49 -6.96 -13.45 12.22
CA SER A 49 -7.05 -13.49 13.69
C SER A 49 -6.01 -12.61 14.38
N GLY A 50 -5.03 -12.10 13.65
CA GLY A 50 -3.96 -11.23 14.08
C GLY A 50 -2.71 -11.41 13.26
N PHE A 51 -1.99 -10.32 13.04
CA PHE A 51 -0.75 -10.28 12.27
C PHE A 51 0.39 -9.69 13.08
N ASP A 52 1.61 -10.23 12.91
CA ASP A 52 2.80 -9.42 13.09
C ASP A 52 3.19 -8.73 11.77
N CYS A 53 4.25 -7.92 11.77
CA CYS A 53 4.62 -7.11 10.60
C CYS A 53 4.94 -7.97 9.37
N SER A 54 5.79 -8.97 9.50
CA SER A 54 6.17 -9.86 8.40
C SER A 54 5.09 -10.89 8.07
N GLY A 55 4.24 -11.26 9.02
CA GLY A 55 3.08 -12.10 8.80
C GLY A 55 2.01 -11.41 7.95
N PHE A 56 1.83 -10.12 8.16
CA PHE A 56 0.93 -9.31 7.32
C PHE A 56 1.41 -9.26 5.87
N THR A 57 2.66 -8.91 5.63
CA THR A 57 3.22 -8.86 4.27
C THR A 57 3.19 -10.24 3.61
N MET A 58 3.54 -11.29 4.34
CA MET A 58 3.46 -12.67 3.86
C MET A 58 2.04 -13.04 3.43
N TYR A 59 1.03 -12.73 4.25
CA TYR A 59 -0.37 -13.01 3.95
C TYR A 59 -0.87 -12.29 2.68
N ILE A 60 -0.55 -11.01 2.54
CA ILE A 60 -0.97 -10.23 1.36
C ILE A 60 -0.30 -10.76 0.09
N PHE A 61 1.00 -11.01 0.12
CA PHE A 61 1.74 -11.52 -1.03
C PHE A 61 1.32 -12.93 -1.43
N GLU A 62 0.98 -13.79 -0.47
CA GLU A 62 0.43 -15.12 -0.76
C GLU A 62 -0.88 -15.03 -1.57
N LYS A 63 -1.75 -14.08 -1.25
CA LYS A 63 -2.97 -13.83 -2.02
C LYS A 63 -2.69 -13.37 -3.45
N LEU A 64 -1.52 -12.84 -3.72
CA LEU A 64 -1.06 -12.41 -5.04
C LEU A 64 -0.20 -13.49 -5.73
N GLY A 65 -0.08 -14.68 -5.13
CA GLY A 65 0.67 -15.80 -5.68
C GLY A 65 2.18 -15.74 -5.42
N ILE A 66 2.64 -14.95 -4.44
CA ILE A 66 4.05 -14.77 -4.12
C ILE A 66 4.32 -15.24 -2.68
N ASP A 67 5.26 -16.15 -2.51
CA ASP A 67 5.68 -16.63 -1.20
C ASP A 67 6.75 -15.73 -0.59
N LEU A 68 6.55 -15.32 0.66
CA LEU A 68 7.54 -14.59 1.45
C LEU A 68 7.87 -15.37 2.73
N PRO A 69 9.13 -15.34 3.19
CA PRO A 69 9.47 -15.89 4.50
C PRO A 69 8.83 -15.07 5.63
N HIS A 70 8.49 -15.72 6.75
CA HIS A 70 7.90 -15.07 7.92
C HIS A 70 8.98 -14.46 8.82
N GLN A 71 9.74 -13.50 8.29
CA GLN A 71 10.71 -12.70 9.04
C GLN A 71 11.08 -11.46 8.26
N SER A 72 11.05 -10.27 8.90
CA SER A 72 11.35 -9.00 8.23
C SER A 72 12.77 -8.93 7.67
N GLY A 73 13.76 -9.42 8.40
CA GLY A 73 15.15 -9.47 7.94
C GLY A 73 15.34 -10.38 6.72
N SER A 74 14.65 -11.52 6.68
CA SER A 74 14.69 -12.43 5.52
C SER A 74 13.98 -11.82 4.30
N GLN A 75 12.89 -11.13 4.50
CA GLN A 75 12.21 -10.39 3.42
C GLN A 75 13.10 -9.27 2.88
N PHE A 76 13.87 -8.60 3.74
CA PHE A 76 14.84 -7.59 3.33
C PHE A 76 15.98 -8.16 2.45
N GLY A 77 16.27 -9.43 2.58
CA GLY A 77 17.23 -10.14 1.72
C GLY A 77 16.71 -10.53 0.34
N MET A 78 15.44 -10.29 0.04
CA MET A 78 14.79 -10.68 -1.21
C MET A 78 14.72 -9.52 -2.21
N GLY A 79 14.52 -9.89 -3.48
CA GLY A 79 14.27 -8.93 -4.55
C GLY A 79 15.44 -7.97 -4.81
N THR A 80 15.13 -6.81 -5.34
CA THR A 80 16.08 -5.75 -5.67
C THR A 80 15.85 -4.50 -4.84
N SER A 81 16.93 -3.83 -4.46
CA SER A 81 16.85 -2.56 -3.73
C SER A 81 16.21 -1.47 -4.58
N VAL A 82 15.37 -0.65 -3.96
CA VAL A 82 14.66 0.47 -4.59
C VAL A 82 14.96 1.73 -3.79
N ASP A 83 15.32 2.80 -4.50
CA ASP A 83 15.43 4.12 -3.89
C ASP A 83 14.07 4.61 -3.41
N ARG A 84 14.08 5.34 -2.29
CA ARG A 84 12.86 5.94 -1.72
C ARG A 84 12.08 6.79 -2.73
N ASN A 85 12.77 7.45 -3.65
CA ASN A 85 12.15 8.29 -4.68
C ASN A 85 11.55 7.49 -5.85
N ASP A 86 11.84 6.21 -5.94
CA ASP A 86 11.42 5.31 -7.03
C ASP A 86 10.41 4.27 -6.56
N LEU A 87 9.86 4.42 -5.36
CA LEU A 87 8.87 3.50 -4.79
C LEU A 87 7.62 3.41 -5.66
N ARG A 88 7.16 2.18 -5.86
CA ARG A 88 5.87 1.89 -6.48
C ARG A 88 5.05 0.94 -5.62
N GLU A 89 3.75 0.93 -5.82
CA GLU A 89 2.83 0.06 -5.09
C GLU A 89 3.30 -1.40 -5.09
N GLY A 90 3.28 -2.04 -3.94
CA GLY A 90 3.78 -3.40 -3.75
C GLY A 90 5.23 -3.51 -3.33
N ASP A 91 6.02 -2.45 -3.39
CA ASP A 91 7.37 -2.46 -2.81
C ASP A 91 7.30 -2.65 -1.30
N LEU A 92 8.19 -3.47 -0.75
CA LEU A 92 8.33 -3.62 0.70
C LEU A 92 9.21 -2.52 1.25
N VAL A 93 8.76 -1.86 2.30
CA VAL A 93 9.51 -0.82 3.02
C VAL A 93 9.91 -1.32 4.39
N PHE A 94 11.14 -1.04 4.81
CA PHE A 94 11.76 -1.62 6.00
C PHE A 94 12.25 -0.56 6.97
N PHE A 95 12.11 -0.87 8.25
CA PHE A 95 12.40 0.07 9.34
C PHE A 95 13.18 -0.61 10.46
N ASN A 96 13.93 0.21 11.20
CA ASN A 96 14.54 -0.16 12.47
C ASN A 96 13.69 0.41 13.62
N THR A 97 12.76 -0.37 14.12
CA THR A 97 11.88 0.01 15.24
C THR A 97 12.35 -0.56 16.57
N SER A 98 13.26 -1.54 16.56
CA SER A 98 13.80 -2.20 17.77
C SER A 98 15.13 -1.63 18.25
N GLY A 99 15.77 -0.76 17.45
CA GLY A 99 17.13 -0.27 17.69
C GLY A 99 18.23 -1.17 17.11
N LYS A 100 17.87 -2.30 16.47
CA LYS A 100 18.83 -3.26 15.90
C LYS A 100 18.39 -3.69 14.50
N GLY A 101 19.00 -3.10 13.46
CA GLY A 101 18.80 -3.51 12.08
C GLY A 101 17.34 -3.52 11.63
N VAL A 102 17.02 -4.36 10.65
CA VAL A 102 15.67 -4.52 10.15
C VAL A 102 14.81 -5.26 11.17
N SER A 103 13.78 -4.59 11.65
CA SER A 103 12.84 -5.14 12.65
C SER A 103 11.37 -4.93 12.31
N HIS A 104 11.07 -4.15 11.27
CA HIS A 104 9.71 -3.87 10.83
C HIS A 104 9.64 -3.78 9.32
N VAL A 105 8.49 -4.16 8.77
CA VAL A 105 8.21 -4.16 7.34
C VAL A 105 6.76 -3.77 7.06
N GLY A 106 6.55 -3.09 5.96
CA GLY A 106 5.24 -2.77 5.43
C GLY A 106 5.22 -2.81 3.90
N ILE A 107 4.06 -2.59 3.32
CA ILE A 107 3.83 -2.58 1.88
C ILE A 107 3.55 -1.15 1.44
N TYR A 108 4.36 -0.62 0.53
CA TYR A 108 4.09 0.68 -0.07
C TYR A 108 2.81 0.63 -0.91
N VAL A 109 1.93 1.58 -0.71
CA VAL A 109 0.61 1.63 -1.35
C VAL A 109 0.39 2.87 -2.23
N GLY A 110 1.47 3.57 -2.54
CA GLY A 110 1.41 4.82 -3.30
C GLY A 110 1.28 6.07 -2.44
N ASP A 111 1.45 7.22 -3.04
CA ASP A 111 1.27 8.55 -2.42
C ASP A 111 2.05 8.76 -1.10
N GLY A 112 3.22 8.15 -0.98
CA GLY A 112 4.04 8.25 0.21
C GLY A 112 3.51 7.48 1.42
N LYS A 113 2.58 6.53 1.21
CA LYS A 113 1.91 5.76 2.26
C LYS A 113 2.27 4.29 2.20
N PHE A 114 2.15 3.63 3.34
CA PHE A 114 2.38 2.19 3.45
C PHE A 114 1.40 1.53 4.42
N ALA A 115 1.01 0.30 4.10
CA ALA A 115 0.19 -0.55 4.95
C ALA A 115 1.10 -1.47 5.77
N HIS A 116 0.81 -1.63 7.05
CA HIS A 116 1.59 -2.49 7.94
C HIS A 116 0.80 -2.92 9.17
N ALA A 117 1.23 -3.98 9.83
CA ALA A 117 0.72 -4.37 11.15
C ALA A 117 1.49 -3.61 12.22
N SER A 118 0.87 -2.57 12.77
CA SER A 118 1.41 -1.77 13.89
C SER A 118 1.15 -2.49 15.22
N THR A 119 2.12 -2.48 16.11
CA THR A 119 1.96 -3.07 17.46
C THR A 119 0.87 -2.42 18.28
N SER A 120 0.64 -1.12 18.10
CA SER A 120 -0.34 -0.34 18.88
C SER A 120 -1.70 -0.20 18.20
N ASN A 121 -1.76 -0.22 16.86
CA ASN A 121 -2.99 0.08 16.11
C ASN A 121 -3.46 -1.05 15.21
N GLY A 122 -2.75 -2.19 15.18
CA GLY A 122 -3.03 -3.27 14.24
C GLY A 122 -2.69 -2.87 12.80
N VAL A 123 -3.37 -3.48 11.85
CA VAL A 123 -3.17 -3.16 10.43
C VAL A 123 -3.71 -1.77 10.14
N ILE A 124 -2.82 -0.90 9.71
CA ILE A 124 -3.08 0.52 9.48
C ILE A 124 -2.24 1.03 8.31
N ILE A 125 -2.65 2.15 7.75
CA ILE A 125 -1.88 2.88 6.74
C ILE A 125 -1.29 4.12 7.39
N ASN A 126 0.02 4.27 7.30
CA ASN A 126 0.76 5.44 7.75
C ASN A 126 1.50 6.10 6.58
N SER A 127 1.92 7.33 6.78
CA SER A 127 2.76 8.06 5.83
C SER A 127 4.24 7.83 6.13
N LEU A 128 5.05 7.65 5.08
CA LEU A 128 6.52 7.62 5.19
C LEU A 128 7.10 8.95 5.65
N SER A 129 6.33 10.03 5.58
CA SER A 129 6.74 11.38 6.03
C SER A 129 6.52 11.63 7.52
N GLU A 130 5.84 10.74 8.23
CA GLU A 130 5.71 10.83 9.68
C GLU A 130 7.08 10.72 10.35
N SER A 131 7.36 11.63 11.29
CA SER A 131 8.68 11.76 11.92
C SER A 131 9.20 10.45 12.53
N TYR A 132 8.30 9.65 13.10
CA TYR A 132 8.64 8.33 13.64
C TYR A 132 9.26 7.42 12.59
N TYR A 133 8.69 7.38 11.38
CA TYR A 133 9.15 6.50 10.30
C TYR A 133 10.31 7.06 9.51
N VAL A 134 10.37 8.40 9.34
CA VAL A 134 11.51 9.06 8.67
C VAL A 134 12.84 8.69 9.31
N SER A 135 12.92 8.76 10.63
CA SER A 135 14.15 8.46 11.37
C SER A 135 14.49 6.98 11.46
N ARG A 136 13.53 6.08 11.14
CA ARG A 136 13.68 4.64 11.26
C ARG A 136 13.74 3.89 9.93
N TYR A 137 13.48 4.58 8.85
CA TYR A 137 13.52 4.01 7.51
C TYR A 137 14.91 3.47 7.16
N ILE A 138 14.99 2.23 6.71
CA ILE A 138 16.24 1.57 6.29
C ILE A 138 16.35 1.50 4.78
N GLY A 139 15.29 1.10 4.10
CA GLY A 139 15.31 0.89 2.67
C GLY A 139 14.06 0.18 2.17
N ALA A 140 14.05 -0.13 0.90
CA ALA A 140 12.95 -0.84 0.25
C ALA A 140 13.45 -1.94 -0.67
N LYS A 141 12.60 -2.95 -0.89
CA LYS A 141 12.85 -4.07 -1.80
C LYS A 141 11.67 -4.26 -2.75
N ARG A 142 11.98 -4.46 -4.00
CA ARG A 142 11.01 -4.81 -5.05
C ARG A 142 11.06 -6.31 -5.28
N ILE A 143 9.98 -6.96 -4.87
CA ILE A 143 9.83 -8.42 -4.98
C ILE A 143 9.15 -8.78 -6.30
N MET A 144 8.17 -7.98 -6.72
CA MET A 144 7.38 -8.24 -7.92
C MET A 144 8.16 -7.93 -9.19
N SER A 145 8.08 -8.85 -10.16
CA SER A 145 8.45 -8.55 -11.54
C SER A 145 7.53 -7.47 -12.12
N THR A 146 7.94 -6.86 -13.23
CA THR A 146 7.09 -5.87 -13.93
C THR A 146 5.75 -6.46 -14.32
N ASP A 147 5.75 -7.69 -14.90
CA ASP A 147 4.52 -8.37 -15.31
C ASP A 147 3.57 -8.62 -14.12
N THR A 148 4.11 -9.08 -12.99
CA THR A 148 3.30 -9.27 -11.78
C THR A 148 2.77 -7.94 -11.25
N TYR A 149 3.59 -6.91 -11.23
CA TYR A 149 3.18 -5.57 -10.82
C TYR A 149 2.03 -5.04 -11.68
N GLU A 150 2.12 -5.14 -12.99
CA GLU A 150 1.06 -4.73 -13.92
C GLU A 150 -0.24 -5.50 -13.69
N ALA A 151 -0.12 -6.78 -13.33
CA ALA A 151 -1.29 -7.63 -13.08
C ALA A 151 -2.00 -7.36 -11.73
N VAL A 152 -1.31 -6.82 -10.73
CA VAL A 152 -1.84 -6.73 -9.35
C VAL A 152 -1.92 -5.33 -8.77
N ALA A 153 -1.11 -4.40 -9.24
CA ALA A 153 -1.00 -3.04 -8.71
C ALA A 153 -1.56 -1.96 -9.65
N ILE A 154 -1.82 -2.31 -10.90
CA ILE A 154 -2.44 -1.40 -11.87
C ILE A 154 -3.87 -1.85 -12.14
N ASP A 155 -4.78 -0.89 -12.30
CA ASP A 155 -6.21 -1.09 -12.62
C ASP A 155 -6.44 -1.43 -14.10
#